data_8db8370f1c340a551c5b68b2164e4923
#
_entry.id   8db8370f1c340a551c5b68b2164e4923
#
_cell.length_a   1.000
_cell.length_b   1.000
_cell.length_c   1.000
_cell.angle_alpha   90.00
_cell.angle_beta   90.00
_cell.angle_gamma   90.00
#
_symmetry.space_group_name_H-M   'P 1'
#
loop_
_entity.id
_entity.type
_entity.pdbx_description
1 polymer ?
#
loop_
_entity_poly.entity_id
_entity_poly.type
_entity_poly.pdbx_seq_one_letter_code
_entity_poly.pdbx_strand_id
1 'polypeptide(L)'
;MSRKKKPFPVLENITITDVAAEGKALTRVGEMVVFVPFAVPGDIVDLQIKKKKHSYCEAEVVRFIKYSNVRATPKCEHFGVCGGCKWQNLPYEEQLKAKQKQVYDQLRRIGKVELPEFQPIMGSVKTFEYRNKLEFGCCNKRWLTKDQVASGFKYDNMNGIGFHITGAFDKILPIEKCWLMDDIHNQIRNAIRDYAFENNLNFFDLRGQKGLLRDIIIRNSNTGEWMVIVQFHYDQEGDEQKAKALLQHVADKFPQITALMYVNNQKCNDTIGDQDVMVFKGNDHIFETMEGLKFKVGPKSFYQTNTDQAYLLYKVAREFAQLTGEEIVYDLYTGTGTIANFVAHKAKKVIGIEYVPEAIEDAKVNSQVNGIENTSFFAGDMKDILTDGFIAEHGRPDVIITDPPRAGMHPDVISVIMKARPKRIVYVSCNPSTQARDLQLLDAEYKAVKVQPVDMFPHTPHVENVVLLELKNNELNN
;
A
#
# COMPACT_ATOMS: atom_id res chain seq x y z
N MET A 1 25.87 19.01 30.43
CA MET A 1 25.94 17.51 30.46
C MET A 1 24.53 16.95 30.59
N SER A 2 23.98 16.34 29.55
CA SER A 2 22.64 15.68 29.60
C SER A 2 22.77 14.47 30.51
N ARG A 3 21.97 14.38 31.58
CA ARG A 3 21.86 13.20 32.43
C ARG A 3 21.44 12.01 31.56
N LYS A 4 22.32 11.02 31.37
CA LYS A 4 21.96 9.73 30.76
C LYS A 4 20.83 9.13 31.56
N LYS A 5 19.63 9.00 30.99
CA LYS A 5 18.52 8.29 31.64
C LYS A 5 18.96 6.84 31.90
N LYS A 6 18.75 6.36 33.14
CA LYS A 6 18.99 4.94 33.43
C LYS A 6 18.16 4.08 32.49
N PRO A 7 18.72 3.00 31.91
CA PRO A 7 17.96 2.08 31.09
C PRO A 7 16.82 1.49 31.90
N PHE A 8 15.69 1.22 31.25
CA PHE A 8 14.61 0.48 31.87
C PHE A 8 15.06 -0.96 32.24
N PRO A 9 14.48 -1.59 33.27
CA PRO A 9 14.79 -2.97 33.61
C PRO A 9 14.42 -3.92 32.47
N VAL A 10 15.10 -5.06 32.40
CA VAL A 10 14.72 -6.17 31.54
C VAL A 10 13.54 -6.89 32.19
N LEU A 11 12.52 -7.21 31.40
CA LEU A 11 11.43 -8.11 31.80
C LEU A 11 11.83 -9.51 31.39
N GLU A 12 11.92 -10.43 32.34
CA GLU A 12 12.41 -11.78 32.11
C GLU A 12 11.27 -12.78 31.97
N ASN A 13 11.48 -13.80 31.13
CA ASN A 13 10.60 -14.97 30.99
C ASN A 13 9.14 -14.62 30.62
N ILE A 14 8.97 -13.69 29.70
CA ILE A 14 7.68 -13.17 29.28
C ILE A 14 7.12 -13.99 28.11
N THR A 15 5.90 -14.50 28.28
CA THR A 15 5.17 -15.17 27.18
C THR A 15 4.46 -14.14 26.31
N ILE A 16 4.69 -14.21 25.00
CA ILE A 16 3.95 -13.42 23.99
C ILE A 16 2.58 -14.05 23.78
N THR A 17 1.52 -13.23 23.84
CA THR A 17 0.13 -13.75 23.91
C THR A 17 -0.68 -13.51 22.64
N ASP A 18 -0.42 -12.44 21.86
CA ASP A 18 -1.26 -12.08 20.73
C ASP A 18 -0.47 -11.26 19.70
N VAL A 19 -1.11 -10.92 18.60
CA VAL A 19 -0.61 -10.01 17.54
C VAL A 19 -1.45 -8.74 17.57
N ALA A 20 -0.79 -7.60 17.55
CA ALA A 20 -1.41 -6.28 17.51
C ALA A 20 -1.55 -5.79 16.06
N ALA A 21 -2.39 -4.79 15.86
CA ALA A 21 -2.36 -3.94 14.68
C ALA A 21 -0.93 -3.40 14.44
N GLU A 22 -0.58 -3.04 13.21
CA GLU A 22 0.76 -2.59 12.80
C GLU A 22 1.85 -3.67 12.85
N GLY A 23 1.50 -4.95 13.09
CA GLY A 23 2.38 -6.08 12.93
C GLY A 23 3.33 -6.38 14.09
N LYS A 24 3.18 -5.71 15.23
CA LYS A 24 3.90 -6.06 16.46
C LYS A 24 3.16 -7.18 17.19
N ALA A 25 3.90 -8.08 17.80
CA ALA A 25 3.33 -8.97 18.81
C ALA A 25 3.04 -8.19 20.09
N LEU A 26 2.19 -8.72 20.94
CA LEU A 26 1.87 -8.10 22.23
C LEU A 26 1.79 -9.13 23.37
N THR A 27 2.01 -8.62 24.55
CA THR A 27 1.73 -9.31 25.82
C THR A 27 1.27 -8.30 26.87
N ARG A 28 0.86 -8.79 28.02
CA ARG A 28 0.53 -7.98 29.22
C ARG A 28 1.45 -8.35 30.38
N VAL A 29 1.99 -7.34 31.03
CA VAL A 29 2.77 -7.48 32.25
C VAL A 29 2.09 -6.61 33.32
N GLY A 30 1.34 -7.23 34.24
CA GLY A 30 0.37 -6.55 35.08
C GLY A 30 -0.71 -5.87 34.20
N GLU A 31 -0.95 -4.59 34.43
CA GLU A 31 -1.90 -3.80 33.61
C GLU A 31 -1.29 -3.22 32.32
N MET A 32 0.04 -3.31 32.16
CA MET A 32 0.77 -2.70 31.07
C MET A 32 0.74 -3.58 29.83
N VAL A 33 0.32 -3.01 28.67
CA VAL A 33 0.47 -3.65 27.37
C VAL A 33 1.90 -3.44 26.88
N VAL A 34 2.55 -4.51 26.40
CA VAL A 34 3.92 -4.51 25.90
C VAL A 34 3.90 -4.91 24.44
N PHE A 35 4.31 -4.00 23.55
CA PHE A 35 4.44 -4.26 22.11
C PHE A 35 5.86 -4.70 21.77
N VAL A 36 5.98 -5.82 21.05
CA VAL A 36 7.25 -6.48 20.75
C VAL A 36 7.35 -6.77 19.25
N PRO A 37 8.26 -6.15 18.50
CA PRO A 37 8.46 -6.46 17.09
C PRO A 37 9.09 -7.85 16.93
N PHE A 38 8.75 -8.55 15.83
CA PHE A 38 9.34 -9.81 15.39
C PHE A 38 9.22 -11.01 16.34
N ALA A 39 8.45 -10.87 17.42
CA ALA A 39 7.99 -12.00 18.23
C ALA A 39 6.68 -12.56 17.62
N VAL A 40 6.32 -13.79 18.02
CA VAL A 40 5.05 -14.42 17.66
C VAL A 40 4.36 -14.98 18.91
N PRO A 41 3.04 -15.15 18.93
CA PRO A 41 2.33 -15.75 20.05
C PRO A 41 2.90 -17.12 20.44
N GLY A 42 3.12 -17.33 21.75
CA GLY A 42 3.74 -18.53 22.29
C GLY A 42 5.27 -18.47 22.43
N ASP A 43 5.94 -17.44 21.90
CA ASP A 43 7.35 -17.20 22.23
C ASP A 43 7.49 -16.87 23.73
N ILE A 44 8.52 -17.40 24.39
CA ILE A 44 8.93 -17.00 25.73
C ILE A 44 10.25 -16.27 25.62
N VAL A 45 10.29 -15.03 26.08
CA VAL A 45 11.39 -14.10 25.78
C VAL A 45 11.74 -13.22 26.98
N ASP A 46 13.00 -12.74 27.00
CA ASP A 46 13.40 -11.61 27.81
C ASP A 46 13.31 -10.32 26.99
N LEU A 47 12.73 -9.27 27.57
CA LEU A 47 12.37 -8.03 26.90
C LEU A 47 13.07 -6.82 27.52
N GLN A 48 13.81 -6.06 26.70
CA GLN A 48 14.31 -4.74 27.08
C GLN A 48 13.28 -3.68 26.71
N ILE A 49 12.72 -2.99 27.69
CA ILE A 49 11.83 -1.85 27.44
C ILE A 49 12.66 -0.71 26.79
N LYS A 50 12.17 -0.20 25.69
CA LYS A 50 12.78 0.95 24.94
C LYS A 50 12.02 2.25 25.16
N LYS A 51 10.68 2.14 25.25
CA LYS A 51 9.81 3.31 25.42
C LYS A 51 8.66 2.93 26.35
N LYS A 52 8.36 3.81 27.30
CA LYS A 52 7.24 3.64 28.23
C LYS A 52 6.29 4.83 28.14
N LYS A 53 5.01 4.54 28.00
CA LYS A 53 3.88 5.47 28.05
C LYS A 53 3.00 5.12 29.25
N HIS A 54 1.93 5.89 29.47
CA HIS A 54 1.03 5.66 30.62
C HIS A 54 0.38 4.27 30.57
N SER A 55 -0.15 3.83 29.41
CA SER A 55 -0.94 2.60 29.24
C SER A 55 -0.21 1.48 28.51
N TYR A 56 0.96 1.75 27.90
CA TYR A 56 1.72 0.75 27.14
C TYR A 56 3.21 1.02 27.16
N CYS A 57 3.98 0.01 26.79
CA CYS A 57 5.39 0.17 26.46
C CYS A 57 5.76 -0.57 25.16
N GLU A 58 6.89 -0.17 24.57
CA GLU A 58 7.52 -0.82 23.45
C GLU A 58 8.82 -1.46 23.96
N ALA A 59 9.03 -2.72 23.62
CA ALA A 59 10.19 -3.48 24.05
C ALA A 59 10.81 -4.25 22.88
N GLU A 60 12.09 -4.58 23.00
CA GLU A 60 12.80 -5.44 22.05
C GLU A 60 13.17 -6.74 22.74
N VAL A 61 13.14 -7.85 22.00
CA VAL A 61 13.64 -9.14 22.47
C VAL A 61 15.16 -9.06 22.62
N VAL A 62 15.66 -9.37 23.82
CA VAL A 62 17.10 -9.49 24.09
C VAL A 62 17.54 -10.95 24.13
N ARG A 63 16.64 -11.87 24.45
CA ARG A 63 16.89 -13.30 24.46
C ARG A 63 15.59 -14.08 24.23
N PHE A 64 15.64 -15.11 23.38
CA PHE A 64 14.61 -16.12 23.29
C PHE A 64 14.91 -17.25 24.29
N ILE A 65 13.98 -17.52 25.19
CA ILE A 65 14.03 -18.64 26.13
C ILE A 65 13.47 -19.89 25.44
N LYS A 66 12.32 -19.70 24.76
CA LYS A 66 11.67 -20.76 23.99
C LYS A 66 10.97 -20.16 22.79
N TYR A 67 11.19 -20.76 21.62
CA TYR A 67 10.49 -20.43 20.41
C TYR A 67 9.09 -21.06 20.42
N SER A 68 8.11 -20.34 19.91
CA SER A 68 6.75 -20.85 19.69
C SER A 68 6.73 -21.96 18.65
N ASN A 69 5.87 -22.94 18.82
CA ASN A 69 5.67 -24.03 17.86
C ASN A 69 4.98 -23.56 16.57
N VAL A 70 4.30 -22.40 16.60
CA VAL A 70 3.66 -21.82 15.41
C VAL A 70 4.61 -20.90 14.61
N ARG A 71 5.86 -20.80 15.01
CA ARG A 71 6.83 -19.94 14.33
C ARG A 71 7.22 -20.52 12.97
N ALA A 72 7.20 -19.67 11.92
CA ALA A 72 7.73 -19.99 10.60
C ALA A 72 9.16 -19.47 10.41
N THR A 73 9.95 -20.13 9.57
CA THR A 73 11.26 -19.63 9.15
C THR A 73 11.07 -18.61 8.03
N PRO A 74 11.53 -17.35 8.20
CA PRO A 74 11.48 -16.36 7.15
C PRO A 74 12.24 -16.79 5.89
N LYS A 75 11.65 -16.62 4.72
CA LYS A 75 12.31 -16.88 3.42
C LYS A 75 13.34 -15.80 3.07
N CYS A 76 13.10 -14.56 3.49
CA CYS A 76 13.92 -13.40 3.16
C CYS A 76 15.06 -13.21 4.17
N GLU A 77 16.30 -13.15 3.73
CA GLU A 77 17.47 -12.87 4.57
C GLU A 77 17.44 -11.47 5.21
N HIS A 78 16.73 -10.52 4.59
CA HIS A 78 16.58 -9.16 5.08
C HIS A 78 15.43 -9.00 6.09
N PHE A 79 14.70 -10.08 6.41
CA PHE A 79 13.62 -10.03 7.38
C PHE A 79 14.12 -9.57 8.76
N GLY A 80 13.37 -8.68 9.39
CA GLY A 80 13.75 -8.09 10.67
C GLY A 80 14.60 -6.83 10.56
N VAL A 81 15.18 -6.53 9.40
CA VAL A 81 15.98 -5.32 9.15
C VAL A 81 15.31 -4.41 8.12
N CYS A 82 14.93 -4.93 6.96
CA CYS A 82 14.33 -4.19 5.86
C CYS A 82 13.06 -3.41 6.25
N GLY A 83 12.24 -3.95 7.13
CA GLY A 83 11.01 -3.29 7.58
C GLY A 83 9.80 -3.40 6.64
N GLY A 84 9.94 -3.90 5.42
CA GLY A 84 8.84 -4.12 4.49
C GLY A 84 7.89 -5.23 4.94
N CYS A 85 8.44 -6.41 5.22
CA CYS A 85 7.69 -7.53 5.79
C CYS A 85 7.75 -7.50 7.32
N LYS A 86 6.62 -7.78 7.97
CA LYS A 86 6.50 -7.84 9.44
C LYS A 86 6.27 -9.25 9.97
N TRP A 87 5.76 -10.17 9.13
CA TRP A 87 5.20 -11.45 9.55
C TRP A 87 5.73 -12.68 8.77
N GLN A 88 6.90 -12.62 8.14
CA GLN A 88 7.48 -13.83 7.53
C GLN A 88 7.80 -14.93 8.56
N ASN A 89 7.89 -14.57 9.82
CA ASN A 89 8.07 -15.51 10.95
C ASN A 89 6.76 -16.07 11.51
N LEU A 90 5.60 -15.70 10.94
CA LEU A 90 4.26 -16.17 11.31
C LEU A 90 3.66 -16.92 10.13
N PRO A 91 3.13 -18.16 10.28
CA PRO A 91 2.45 -18.89 9.21
C PRO A 91 1.30 -18.11 8.62
N TYR A 92 1.03 -18.31 7.34
CA TYR A 92 0.08 -17.48 6.61
C TYR A 92 -1.35 -17.58 7.17
N GLU A 93 -1.79 -18.77 7.59
CA GLU A 93 -3.09 -18.95 8.23
C GLU A 93 -3.21 -18.12 9.53
N GLU A 94 -2.14 -18.00 10.30
CA GLU A 94 -2.13 -17.18 11.51
C GLU A 94 -2.12 -15.67 11.18
N GLN A 95 -1.48 -15.28 10.06
CA GLN A 95 -1.58 -13.90 9.56
C GLN A 95 -3.02 -13.55 9.19
N LEU A 96 -3.74 -14.45 8.51
CA LEU A 96 -5.15 -14.26 8.15
C LEU A 96 -6.04 -14.13 9.39
N LYS A 97 -5.87 -15.00 10.39
CA LYS A 97 -6.60 -14.91 11.67
C LYS A 97 -6.35 -13.57 12.36
N ALA A 98 -5.10 -13.11 12.41
CA ALA A 98 -4.74 -11.84 13.01
C ALA A 98 -5.39 -10.65 12.28
N LYS A 99 -5.40 -10.66 10.94
CA LYS A 99 -6.04 -9.63 10.11
C LYS A 99 -7.56 -9.60 10.29
N GLN A 100 -8.19 -10.76 10.26
CA GLN A 100 -9.64 -10.86 10.50
C GLN A 100 -10.01 -10.35 11.89
N LYS A 101 -9.26 -10.75 12.91
CA LYS A 101 -9.44 -10.27 14.28
C LYS A 101 -9.24 -8.76 14.38
N GLN A 102 -8.24 -8.21 13.68
CA GLN A 102 -7.99 -6.77 13.63
C GLN A 102 -9.19 -6.00 13.08
N VAL A 103 -9.76 -6.43 11.95
CA VAL A 103 -10.96 -5.81 11.38
C VAL A 103 -12.11 -5.88 12.37
N TYR A 104 -12.40 -7.08 12.92
CA TYR A 104 -13.48 -7.26 13.88
C TYR A 104 -13.33 -6.36 15.12
N ASP A 105 -12.15 -6.36 15.74
CA ASP A 105 -11.88 -5.56 16.93
C ASP A 105 -12.02 -4.07 16.68
N GLN A 106 -11.55 -3.57 15.54
CA GLN A 106 -11.60 -2.16 15.18
C GLN A 106 -13.04 -1.71 14.87
N LEU A 107 -13.77 -2.45 14.04
CA LEU A 107 -15.15 -2.12 13.73
C LEU A 107 -16.03 -2.13 14.97
N ARG A 108 -15.86 -3.14 15.83
CA ARG A 108 -16.65 -3.27 17.07
C ARG A 108 -16.33 -2.20 18.10
N ARG A 109 -15.02 -1.96 18.37
CA ARG A 109 -14.61 -1.08 19.47
C ARG A 109 -14.65 0.40 19.14
N ILE A 110 -14.36 0.75 17.88
CA ILE A 110 -14.34 2.14 17.41
C ILE A 110 -15.69 2.50 16.80
N GLY A 111 -16.21 1.68 15.90
CA GLY A 111 -17.48 1.94 15.20
C GLY A 111 -18.68 1.93 16.13
N LYS A 112 -18.70 0.99 17.10
CA LYS A 112 -19.80 0.85 18.08
C LYS A 112 -21.17 0.70 17.44
N VAL A 113 -21.21 0.25 16.19
CA VAL A 113 -22.42 -0.01 15.40
C VAL A 113 -22.79 -1.49 15.48
N GLU A 114 -24.03 -1.82 15.17
CA GLU A 114 -24.44 -3.20 14.98
C GLU A 114 -23.75 -3.77 13.75
N LEU A 115 -23.11 -4.94 13.90
CA LEU A 115 -22.35 -5.58 12.85
C LEU A 115 -22.97 -6.93 12.51
N PRO A 116 -23.07 -7.27 11.23
CA PRO A 116 -23.48 -8.61 10.80
C PRO A 116 -22.41 -9.64 11.13
N GLU A 117 -22.71 -10.90 10.85
CA GLU A 117 -21.70 -11.95 10.82
C GLU A 117 -20.66 -11.65 9.73
N PHE A 118 -19.38 -11.73 10.09
CA PHE A 118 -18.30 -11.46 9.15
C PHE A 118 -18.07 -12.65 8.26
N GLN A 119 -17.89 -12.38 6.96
CA GLN A 119 -17.39 -13.39 6.06
C GLN A 119 -15.94 -13.75 6.46
N PRO A 120 -15.51 -15.01 6.28
CA PRO A 120 -14.11 -15.38 6.47
C PRO A 120 -13.20 -14.52 5.58
N ILE A 121 -12.04 -14.11 6.11
CA ILE A 121 -11.09 -13.30 5.33
C ILE A 121 -10.66 -14.02 4.05
N MET A 122 -10.70 -13.31 2.93
CA MET A 122 -10.20 -13.83 1.65
C MET A 122 -8.67 -13.69 1.63
N GLY A 123 -7.98 -14.85 1.65
CA GLY A 123 -6.52 -14.90 1.57
C GLY A 123 -5.99 -14.79 0.14
N SER A 124 -4.71 -14.47 0.02
CA SER A 124 -4.01 -14.47 -1.26
C SER A 124 -3.48 -15.86 -1.60
N VAL A 125 -3.66 -16.28 -2.86
CA VAL A 125 -3.11 -17.55 -3.37
C VAL A 125 -1.59 -17.49 -3.41
N LYS A 126 -1.03 -16.34 -3.83
CA LYS A 126 0.41 -16.07 -3.81
C LYS A 126 0.76 -15.29 -2.55
N THR A 127 1.62 -15.83 -1.71
CA THR A 127 2.14 -15.11 -0.53
C THR A 127 3.48 -14.43 -0.80
N PHE A 128 4.17 -14.81 -1.89
CA PHE A 128 5.36 -14.19 -2.45
C PHE A 128 5.12 -13.89 -3.93
N GLU A 129 5.94 -13.04 -4.51
CA GLU A 129 5.89 -12.67 -5.94
C GLU A 129 4.50 -12.16 -6.40
N TYR A 130 3.78 -11.52 -5.46
CA TYR A 130 2.45 -11.00 -5.72
C TYR A 130 2.43 -9.50 -6.09
N ARG A 131 3.51 -8.77 -5.77
CA ARG A 131 3.57 -7.33 -6.05
C ARG A 131 3.91 -7.07 -7.50
N ASN A 132 3.21 -6.12 -8.07
CA ASN A 132 3.48 -5.60 -9.42
C ASN A 132 4.26 -4.27 -9.42
N LYS A 133 4.66 -3.73 -8.25
CA LYS A 133 5.44 -2.49 -8.14
C LYS A 133 6.34 -2.52 -6.92
N LEU A 134 7.62 -2.14 -7.09
CA LEU A 134 8.57 -1.85 -6.04
C LEU A 134 9.35 -0.57 -6.37
N GLU A 135 9.67 0.19 -5.34
CA GLU A 135 10.48 1.41 -5.40
C GLU A 135 11.72 1.23 -4.54
N PHE A 136 12.89 1.52 -5.09
CA PHE A 136 14.18 1.33 -4.44
C PHE A 136 14.94 2.65 -4.41
N GLY A 137 15.35 3.07 -3.21
CA GLY A 137 16.25 4.20 -3.06
C GLY A 137 17.68 3.83 -3.45
N CYS A 138 18.40 4.80 -4.00
CA CYS A 138 19.84 4.73 -4.29
C CYS A 138 20.55 5.75 -3.43
N CYS A 139 21.45 5.33 -2.54
CA CYS A 139 22.08 6.23 -1.58
C CYS A 139 23.56 5.90 -1.37
N ASN A 140 24.34 6.94 -1.08
CA ASN A 140 25.76 6.83 -0.72
C ASN A 140 26.01 6.44 0.75
N LYS A 141 24.94 6.11 1.50
CA LYS A 141 25.02 5.76 2.93
C LYS A 141 24.35 4.39 3.17
N ARG A 142 25.15 3.34 3.03
CA ARG A 142 24.76 1.98 3.34
C ARG A 142 24.42 1.82 4.81
N TRP A 143 23.29 1.16 5.12
CA TRP A 143 22.98 0.68 6.47
C TRP A 143 23.87 -0.51 6.82
N LEU A 144 24.46 -0.49 8.02
CA LEU A 144 25.21 -1.62 8.59
C LEU A 144 24.37 -2.25 9.71
N THR A 145 24.29 -3.57 9.71
CA THR A 145 23.64 -4.32 10.79
C THR A 145 24.46 -4.22 12.08
N LYS A 146 23.83 -4.55 13.22
CA LYS A 146 24.53 -4.55 14.53
C LYS A 146 25.76 -5.46 14.51
N ASP A 147 25.66 -6.62 13.85
CA ASP A 147 26.75 -7.59 13.76
C ASP A 147 27.89 -7.09 12.87
N GLN A 148 27.58 -6.43 11.75
CA GLN A 148 28.57 -5.78 10.89
C GLN A 148 29.31 -4.65 11.62
N VAL A 149 28.59 -3.86 12.41
CA VAL A 149 29.22 -2.81 13.25
C VAL A 149 30.09 -3.43 14.34
N ALA A 150 29.61 -4.49 15.01
CA ALA A 150 30.34 -5.17 16.08
C ALA A 150 31.61 -5.88 15.58
N SER A 151 31.58 -6.45 14.36
CA SER A 151 32.74 -7.11 13.74
C SER A 151 33.83 -6.13 13.29
N GLY A 152 33.55 -4.82 13.29
CA GLY A 152 34.48 -3.82 12.78
C GLY A 152 34.70 -3.85 11.27
N PHE A 153 33.89 -4.62 10.53
CA PHE A 153 33.97 -4.73 9.07
C PHE A 153 33.74 -3.37 8.41
N LYS A 154 34.62 -3.00 7.50
CA LYS A 154 34.50 -1.75 6.72
C LYS A 154 34.25 -2.09 5.27
N TYR A 155 33.26 -1.45 4.68
CA TYR A 155 33.01 -1.48 3.26
C TYR A 155 33.83 -0.39 2.56
N ASP A 156 34.52 -0.73 1.49
CA ASP A 156 35.23 0.23 0.65
C ASP A 156 34.24 1.14 -0.09
N ASN A 157 33.07 0.62 -0.42
CA ASN A 157 31.99 1.35 -1.07
C ASN A 157 30.74 1.35 -0.19
N MET A 158 30.31 2.54 0.22
CA MET A 158 29.12 2.77 1.05
C MET A 158 27.85 3.02 0.21
N ASN A 159 27.92 2.95 -1.11
CA ASN A 159 26.77 3.04 -1.99
C ASN A 159 25.85 1.81 -1.85
N GLY A 160 24.55 2.02 -2.04
CA GLY A 160 23.58 0.94 -1.99
C GLY A 160 22.30 1.26 -2.73
N ILE A 161 21.67 0.21 -3.26
CA ILE A 161 20.30 0.23 -3.82
C ILE A 161 19.45 -0.71 -2.99
N GLY A 162 18.33 -0.19 -2.46
CA GLY A 162 17.46 -0.98 -1.61
C GLY A 162 16.39 -0.16 -0.92
N PHE A 163 16.11 -0.47 0.34
CA PHE A 163 15.05 0.19 1.08
C PHE A 163 15.59 1.05 2.23
N HIS A 164 14.92 2.17 2.47
CA HIS A 164 15.21 3.03 3.63
C HIS A 164 14.91 2.31 4.94
N ILE A 165 15.78 2.52 5.92
CA ILE A 165 15.59 1.98 7.27
C ILE A 165 14.66 2.90 8.07
N THR A 166 13.68 2.30 8.73
CA THR A 166 12.78 3.04 9.64
C THR A 166 13.56 3.81 10.70
N GLY A 167 13.38 5.12 10.75
CA GLY A 167 14.09 6.01 11.67
C GLY A 167 15.48 6.46 11.20
N ALA A 168 15.93 6.03 10.02
CA ALA A 168 17.19 6.46 9.40
C ALA A 168 16.96 6.75 7.91
N PHE A 169 16.21 7.81 7.63
CA PHE A 169 15.76 8.17 6.27
C PHE A 169 16.88 8.36 5.25
N ASP A 170 18.08 8.73 5.72
CA ASP A 170 19.27 8.96 4.90
C ASP A 170 20.14 7.71 4.70
N LYS A 171 19.66 6.54 5.09
CA LYS A 171 20.38 5.27 4.95
C LYS A 171 19.59 4.21 4.23
N ILE A 172 20.26 3.47 3.37
CA ILE A 172 19.70 2.37 2.59
C ILE A 172 20.24 1.04 3.09
N LEU A 173 19.35 0.08 3.33
CA LEU A 173 19.69 -1.34 3.40
C LEU A 173 19.79 -1.86 1.97
N PRO A 174 20.98 -2.21 1.47
CA PRO A 174 21.10 -2.83 0.16
C PRO A 174 20.37 -4.17 0.12
N ILE A 175 19.63 -4.42 -0.95
CA ILE A 175 18.84 -5.64 -1.11
C ILE A 175 19.40 -6.45 -2.25
N GLU A 176 19.75 -7.71 -1.98
CA GLU A 176 20.17 -8.66 -3.04
C GLU A 176 18.96 -9.32 -3.67
N LYS A 177 18.01 -9.77 -2.86
CA LYS A 177 16.77 -10.38 -3.32
C LYS A 177 15.56 -9.93 -2.49
N CYS A 178 14.56 -9.38 -3.16
CA CYS A 178 13.23 -9.18 -2.61
C CYS A 178 12.30 -10.27 -3.16
N TRP A 179 11.55 -10.92 -2.30
CA TRP A 179 10.68 -12.04 -2.64
C TRP A 179 9.23 -11.61 -2.94
N LEU A 180 8.93 -10.31 -2.86
CA LEU A 180 7.55 -9.83 -3.01
C LEU A 180 7.11 -9.62 -4.46
N MET A 181 8.05 -9.55 -5.41
CA MET A 181 7.80 -9.36 -6.83
C MET A 181 8.57 -10.41 -7.63
N ASP A 182 8.17 -10.68 -8.86
CA ASP A 182 8.86 -11.57 -9.80
C ASP A 182 10.38 -11.31 -9.86
N ASP A 183 11.20 -12.35 -10.04
CA ASP A 183 12.65 -12.26 -9.92
C ASP A 183 13.34 -11.35 -10.94
N ILE A 184 12.68 -11.04 -12.06
CA ILE A 184 13.20 -10.12 -13.08
C ILE A 184 13.50 -8.74 -12.47
N HIS A 185 12.70 -8.26 -11.52
CA HIS A 185 12.98 -6.99 -10.84
C HIS A 185 14.31 -7.00 -10.07
N ASN A 186 14.69 -8.15 -9.45
CA ASN A 186 15.99 -8.29 -8.78
C ASN A 186 17.13 -8.21 -9.79
N GLN A 187 16.97 -8.86 -10.96
CA GLN A 187 17.95 -8.84 -12.03
C GLN A 187 18.13 -7.43 -12.59
N ILE A 188 17.05 -6.69 -12.85
CA ILE A 188 17.09 -5.29 -13.33
C ILE A 188 17.80 -4.40 -12.30
N ARG A 189 17.35 -4.42 -11.03
CA ARG A 189 17.93 -3.62 -9.94
C ARG A 189 19.42 -3.92 -9.77
N ASN A 190 19.80 -5.20 -9.74
CA ASN A 190 21.19 -5.61 -9.56
C ASN A 190 22.05 -5.20 -10.77
N ALA A 191 21.54 -5.29 -12.00
CA ALA A 191 22.25 -4.83 -13.19
C ALA A 191 22.51 -3.32 -13.16
N ILE A 192 21.52 -2.51 -12.71
CA ILE A 192 21.70 -1.06 -12.51
C ILE A 192 22.78 -0.80 -11.46
N ARG A 193 22.75 -1.53 -10.33
CA ARG A 193 23.76 -1.43 -9.28
C ARG A 193 25.16 -1.74 -9.81
N ASP A 194 25.30 -2.87 -10.47
CA ASP A 194 26.61 -3.38 -10.93
C ASP A 194 27.20 -2.43 -11.97
N TYR A 195 26.39 -1.98 -12.94
CA TYR A 195 26.80 -0.94 -13.90
C TYR A 195 27.25 0.35 -13.22
N ALA A 196 26.47 0.80 -12.22
CA ALA A 196 26.78 2.04 -11.49
C ALA A 196 28.11 1.91 -10.72
N PHE A 197 28.43 0.75 -10.17
CA PHE A 197 29.70 0.48 -9.48
C PHE A 197 30.87 0.40 -10.46
N GLU A 198 30.73 -0.35 -11.56
CA GLU A 198 31.76 -0.51 -12.59
C GLU A 198 32.13 0.82 -13.26
N ASN A 199 31.15 1.69 -13.44
CA ASN A 199 31.34 3.01 -14.09
C ASN A 199 31.49 4.17 -13.08
N ASN A 200 31.64 3.87 -11.78
CA ASN A 200 31.84 4.85 -10.71
C ASN A 200 30.80 5.96 -10.71
N LEU A 201 29.51 5.63 -10.93
CA LEU A 201 28.44 6.61 -10.85
C LEU A 201 28.23 7.06 -9.41
N ASN A 202 28.01 8.35 -9.22
CA ASN A 202 27.72 8.90 -7.90
C ASN A 202 26.29 8.55 -7.48
N PHE A 203 26.14 8.03 -6.26
CA PHE A 203 24.84 7.78 -5.65
C PHE A 203 24.39 9.02 -4.86
N PHE A 204 23.08 9.19 -4.76
CA PHE A 204 22.50 10.38 -4.15
C PHE A 204 22.76 10.46 -2.64
N ASP A 205 23.19 11.63 -2.16
CA ASP A 205 23.26 11.96 -0.74
C ASP A 205 22.00 12.72 -0.33
N LEU A 206 21.09 12.07 0.39
CA LEU A 206 19.83 12.69 0.82
C LEU A 206 20.01 13.90 1.74
N ARG A 207 21.13 14.02 2.46
CA ARG A 207 21.42 15.19 3.29
C ARG A 207 22.13 16.30 2.51
N GLY A 208 23.07 15.89 1.66
CA GLY A 208 23.84 16.81 0.83
C GLY A 208 23.11 17.27 -0.41
N GLN A 209 22.01 16.60 -0.79
CA GLN A 209 21.20 16.87 -1.98
C GLN A 209 22.08 16.93 -3.25
N LYS A 210 22.90 15.91 -3.44
CA LYS A 210 23.84 15.79 -4.57
C LYS A 210 24.12 14.32 -4.91
N GLY A 211 24.58 14.09 -6.13
CA GLY A 211 24.86 12.74 -6.68
C GLY A 211 23.83 12.31 -7.69
N LEU A 212 24.24 11.51 -8.67
CA LEU A 212 23.51 11.26 -9.91
C LEU A 212 22.35 10.28 -9.73
N LEU A 213 22.63 9.04 -9.22
CA LEU A 213 21.63 7.96 -9.15
C LEU A 213 20.82 8.05 -7.88
N ARG A 214 19.49 8.22 -7.99
CA ARG A 214 18.63 8.60 -6.88
C ARG A 214 17.63 7.54 -6.46
N ASP A 215 16.76 7.10 -7.40
CA ASP A 215 15.72 6.10 -7.12
C ASP A 215 15.43 5.24 -8.35
N ILE A 216 14.86 4.05 -8.14
CA ILE A 216 14.43 3.15 -9.19
C ILE A 216 13.02 2.67 -8.87
N ILE A 217 12.09 2.85 -9.82
CA ILE A 217 10.76 2.29 -9.75
C ILE A 217 10.67 1.17 -10.79
N ILE A 218 10.29 -0.02 -10.36
CA ILE A 218 10.08 -1.16 -11.25
C ILE A 218 8.63 -1.61 -11.09
N ARG A 219 7.93 -1.74 -12.22
CA ARG A 219 6.56 -2.23 -12.28
C ARG A 219 6.44 -3.28 -13.38
N ASN A 220 5.67 -4.33 -13.14
CA ASN A 220 5.22 -5.25 -14.17
C ASN A 220 3.69 -5.29 -14.21
N SER A 221 3.14 -5.94 -15.23
CA SER A 221 1.72 -6.18 -15.36
C SER A 221 1.42 -7.66 -15.60
N ASN A 222 0.15 -8.03 -15.45
CA ASN A 222 -0.32 -9.38 -15.76
C ASN A 222 -0.36 -9.69 -17.27
N THR A 223 -0.11 -8.68 -18.12
CA THR A 223 0.10 -8.85 -19.56
C THR A 223 1.55 -9.21 -19.91
N GLY A 224 2.45 -9.25 -18.92
CA GLY A 224 3.89 -9.52 -19.13
C GLY A 224 4.72 -8.30 -19.50
N GLU A 225 4.16 -7.10 -19.46
CA GLU A 225 4.87 -5.85 -19.74
C GLU A 225 5.64 -5.37 -18.51
N TRP A 226 6.78 -4.70 -18.74
CA TRP A 226 7.66 -4.15 -17.71
C TRP A 226 7.89 -2.67 -17.91
N MET A 227 7.70 -1.90 -16.85
CA MET A 227 8.01 -0.49 -16.75
C MET A 227 9.15 -0.28 -15.76
N VAL A 228 10.18 0.44 -16.18
CA VAL A 228 11.30 0.83 -15.31
C VAL A 228 11.49 2.34 -15.42
N ILE A 229 11.50 3.01 -14.27
CA ILE A 229 11.75 4.45 -14.17
C ILE A 229 12.96 4.65 -13.30
N VAL A 230 14.01 5.29 -13.84
CA VAL A 230 15.21 5.63 -13.09
C VAL A 230 15.17 7.13 -12.78
N GLN A 231 15.25 7.47 -11.52
CA GLN A 231 15.37 8.86 -11.10
C GLN A 231 16.85 9.25 -10.97
N PHE A 232 17.20 10.32 -11.61
CA PHE A 232 18.50 10.96 -11.55
C PHE A 232 18.43 12.34 -10.89
N HIS A 233 19.58 12.87 -10.51
CA HIS A 233 19.74 14.24 -10.09
C HIS A 233 21.02 14.75 -10.76
N TYR A 234 20.88 15.64 -11.76
CA TYR A 234 22.01 16.17 -12.53
C TYR A 234 22.62 17.34 -11.77
N ASP A 235 23.79 17.16 -11.17
CA ASP A 235 24.51 18.19 -10.42
C ASP A 235 25.93 18.45 -10.98
N GLN A 236 26.35 17.70 -12.01
CA GLN A 236 27.66 17.82 -12.63
C GLN A 236 27.56 17.78 -14.18
N GLU A 237 28.53 18.39 -14.83
CA GLU A 237 28.69 18.29 -16.28
C GLU A 237 28.89 16.80 -16.67
N GLY A 238 28.20 16.37 -17.74
CA GLY A 238 28.25 14.98 -18.20
C GLY A 238 27.31 14.01 -17.50
N ASP A 239 26.52 14.44 -16.50
CA ASP A 239 25.60 13.54 -15.78
C ASP A 239 24.48 13.02 -16.67
N GLU A 240 23.96 13.82 -17.60
CA GLU A 240 22.95 13.37 -18.57
C GLU A 240 23.50 12.25 -19.46
N GLN A 241 24.76 12.37 -19.93
CA GLN A 241 25.40 11.36 -20.76
C GLN A 241 25.59 10.04 -19.97
N LYS A 242 26.02 10.12 -18.71
CA LYS A 242 26.16 8.96 -17.81
C LYS A 242 24.79 8.29 -17.54
N ALA A 243 23.75 9.09 -17.31
CA ALA A 243 22.40 8.59 -17.14
C ALA A 243 21.90 7.86 -18.38
N LYS A 244 22.07 8.43 -19.57
CA LYS A 244 21.70 7.81 -20.86
C LYS A 244 22.50 6.53 -21.13
N ALA A 245 23.78 6.47 -20.77
CA ALA A 245 24.60 5.27 -20.90
C ALA A 245 24.10 4.13 -19.98
N LEU A 246 23.72 4.43 -18.72
CA LEU A 246 23.08 3.46 -17.83
C LEU A 246 21.76 2.96 -18.41
N LEU A 247 20.90 3.86 -18.90
CA LEU A 247 19.60 3.47 -19.49
C LEU A 247 19.80 2.59 -20.74
N GLN A 248 20.81 2.89 -21.58
CA GLN A 248 21.14 2.06 -22.74
C GLN A 248 21.59 0.66 -22.32
N HIS A 249 22.45 0.55 -21.28
CA HIS A 249 22.84 -0.74 -20.72
C HIS A 249 21.63 -1.57 -20.25
N VAL A 250 20.68 -0.92 -19.57
CA VAL A 250 19.44 -1.57 -19.12
C VAL A 250 18.60 -2.01 -20.31
N ALA A 251 18.45 -1.16 -21.33
CA ALA A 251 17.68 -1.45 -22.54
C ALA A 251 18.24 -2.62 -23.36
N ASP A 252 19.57 -2.75 -23.38
CA ASP A 252 20.26 -3.82 -24.12
C ASP A 252 20.20 -5.15 -23.36
N LYS A 253 20.34 -5.10 -22.04
CA LYS A 253 20.34 -6.29 -21.17
C LYS A 253 18.95 -6.87 -20.94
N PHE A 254 17.90 -6.03 -20.96
CA PHE A 254 16.51 -6.41 -20.68
C PHE A 254 15.56 -5.98 -21.81
N PRO A 255 15.61 -6.67 -22.98
CA PRO A 255 14.76 -6.32 -24.13
C PRO A 255 13.26 -6.47 -23.86
N GLN A 256 12.85 -7.21 -22.81
CA GLN A 256 11.47 -7.37 -22.36
C GLN A 256 10.90 -6.11 -21.65
N ILE A 257 11.71 -5.12 -21.32
CA ILE A 257 11.20 -3.84 -20.79
C ILE A 257 10.48 -3.11 -21.93
N THR A 258 9.17 -2.91 -21.75
CA THR A 258 8.29 -2.27 -22.73
C THR A 258 8.21 -0.75 -22.53
N ALA A 259 8.53 -0.27 -21.32
CA ALA A 259 8.49 1.14 -20.96
C ALA A 259 9.72 1.48 -20.08
N LEU A 260 10.80 1.95 -20.69
CA LEU A 260 11.99 2.44 -20.00
C LEU A 260 11.97 3.97 -19.97
N MET A 261 11.89 4.52 -18.78
CA MET A 261 11.70 5.94 -18.54
C MET A 261 12.71 6.49 -17.52
N TYR A 262 12.84 7.80 -17.47
CA TYR A 262 13.68 8.46 -16.48
C TYR A 262 13.13 9.84 -16.09
N VAL A 263 13.60 10.31 -14.96
CA VAL A 263 13.28 11.63 -14.39
C VAL A 263 14.56 12.29 -13.92
N ASN A 264 14.76 13.58 -14.26
CA ASN A 264 15.75 14.41 -13.59
C ASN A 264 15.08 15.13 -12.41
N ASN A 265 15.05 14.50 -11.25
CA ASN A 265 14.39 15.00 -10.05
C ASN A 265 15.32 15.90 -9.23
N GLN A 266 15.15 17.22 -9.34
CA GLN A 266 15.92 18.25 -8.62
C GLN A 266 15.29 18.65 -7.27
N LYS A 267 14.20 17.99 -6.85
CA LYS A 267 13.51 18.31 -5.57
C LYS A 267 14.20 17.66 -4.38
N CYS A 268 13.84 18.14 -3.18
CA CYS A 268 14.33 17.54 -1.94
C CYS A 268 13.70 16.16 -1.64
N ASN A 269 12.55 15.85 -2.22
CA ASN A 269 11.86 14.56 -2.05
C ASN A 269 11.93 13.69 -3.33
N ASP A 270 11.58 12.43 -3.22
CA ASP A 270 11.63 11.40 -4.26
C ASP A 270 10.35 11.28 -5.10
N THR A 271 9.32 12.08 -4.82
CA THR A 271 8.04 12.00 -5.55
C THR A 271 8.17 12.49 -6.99
N ILE A 272 7.54 11.78 -7.94
CA ILE A 272 7.55 12.10 -9.38
C ILE A 272 6.23 12.66 -9.89
N GLY A 273 5.21 12.80 -9.04
CA GLY A 273 3.86 13.21 -9.47
C GLY A 273 3.82 14.54 -10.24
N ASP A 274 4.63 15.51 -9.85
CA ASP A 274 4.78 16.84 -10.44
C ASP A 274 6.03 16.99 -11.32
N GLN A 275 6.68 15.88 -11.71
CA GLN A 275 7.89 15.90 -12.54
C GLN A 275 7.59 15.43 -13.95
N ASP A 276 8.41 15.86 -14.92
CA ASP A 276 8.38 15.34 -16.28
C ASP A 276 9.04 13.96 -16.33
N VAL A 277 8.28 12.95 -16.70
CA VAL A 277 8.78 11.58 -16.92
C VAL A 277 9.07 11.41 -18.40
N MET A 278 10.34 11.22 -18.72
CA MET A 278 10.81 11.12 -20.10
C MET A 278 10.93 9.67 -20.53
N VAL A 279 10.40 9.33 -21.70
CA VAL A 279 10.56 8.00 -22.31
C VAL A 279 11.95 7.89 -22.92
N PHE A 280 12.74 6.92 -22.49
CA PHE A 280 14.02 6.58 -23.11
C PHE A 280 13.85 5.56 -24.23
N LYS A 281 13.03 4.51 -24.00
CA LYS A 281 12.74 3.46 -24.96
C LYS A 281 11.35 2.87 -24.72
N GLY A 282 10.63 2.57 -25.79
CA GLY A 282 9.33 1.89 -25.76
C GLY A 282 8.17 2.85 -25.50
N ASN A 283 7.23 2.44 -24.67
CA ASN A 283 5.98 3.15 -24.40
C ASN A 283 6.10 4.05 -23.16
N ASP A 284 5.12 4.95 -22.99
CA ASP A 284 4.93 5.77 -21.78
C ASP A 284 4.04 5.09 -20.71
N HIS A 285 3.63 3.84 -20.94
CA HIS A 285 2.71 3.10 -20.10
C HIS A 285 2.86 1.58 -20.29
N ILE A 286 2.21 0.83 -19.41
CA ILE A 286 1.93 -0.60 -19.52
C ILE A 286 0.42 -0.83 -19.38
N PHE A 287 -0.07 -2.02 -19.76
CA PHE A 287 -1.46 -2.41 -19.56
C PHE A 287 -1.60 -3.50 -18.51
N GLU A 288 -2.59 -3.35 -17.65
CA GLU A 288 -3.13 -4.41 -16.80
C GLU A 288 -4.46 -4.89 -17.37
N THR A 289 -4.83 -6.15 -17.12
CA THR A 289 -6.11 -6.71 -17.57
C THR A 289 -6.91 -7.26 -16.40
N MET A 290 -8.24 -7.13 -16.48
CA MET A 290 -9.17 -7.67 -15.49
C MET A 290 -10.51 -8.01 -16.16
N GLU A 291 -10.90 -9.29 -16.17
CA GLU A 291 -12.12 -9.79 -16.85
C GLU A 291 -12.26 -9.29 -18.31
N GLY A 292 -11.15 -9.24 -19.05
CA GLY A 292 -11.14 -8.76 -20.44
C GLY A 292 -11.04 -7.25 -20.59
N LEU A 293 -11.21 -6.47 -19.54
CA LEU A 293 -10.95 -5.03 -19.55
C LEU A 293 -9.45 -4.76 -19.50
N LYS A 294 -9.02 -3.72 -20.21
CA LYS A 294 -7.64 -3.24 -20.23
C LYS A 294 -7.55 -1.91 -19.49
N PHE A 295 -6.56 -1.78 -18.62
CA PHE A 295 -6.29 -0.56 -17.88
C PHE A 295 -4.90 -0.04 -18.22
N LYS A 296 -4.84 1.15 -18.79
CA LYS A 296 -3.60 1.88 -19.04
C LYS A 296 -3.03 2.33 -17.68
N VAL A 297 -1.80 1.97 -17.42
CA VAL A 297 -1.08 2.32 -16.20
C VAL A 297 0.17 3.10 -16.57
N GLY A 298 0.14 4.40 -16.39
CA GLY A 298 1.26 5.30 -16.60
C GLY A 298 2.24 5.33 -15.41
N PRO A 299 3.35 6.06 -15.53
CA PRO A 299 4.38 6.16 -14.50
C PRO A 299 3.87 6.78 -13.19
N LYS A 300 2.90 7.66 -13.27
CA LYS A 300 2.28 8.38 -12.14
C LYS A 300 0.96 7.78 -11.69
N SER A 301 0.36 6.87 -12.48
CA SER A 301 -0.95 6.30 -12.19
C SER A 301 -0.90 5.42 -10.95
N PHE A 302 -1.88 5.61 -10.05
CA PHE A 302 -2.14 4.64 -9.01
C PHE A 302 -2.83 3.42 -9.61
N TYR A 303 -2.34 2.24 -9.29
CA TYR A 303 -2.95 0.95 -9.53
C TYR A 303 -2.59 0.02 -8.39
N GLN A 304 -3.52 -0.82 -7.94
CA GLN A 304 -3.30 -1.74 -6.82
C GLN A 304 -2.08 -2.63 -7.07
N THR A 305 -1.21 -2.75 -6.07
CA THR A 305 0.10 -3.41 -6.25
C THR A 305 0.08 -4.93 -6.11
N ASN A 306 -1.08 -5.54 -5.95
CA ASN A 306 -1.35 -6.97 -6.05
C ASN A 306 -2.55 -7.16 -6.97
N THR A 307 -2.31 -7.44 -8.24
CA THR A 307 -3.35 -7.50 -9.29
C THR A 307 -4.37 -8.61 -9.02
N ASP A 308 -3.91 -9.80 -8.58
CA ASP A 308 -4.79 -10.94 -8.31
C ASP A 308 -5.78 -10.63 -7.16
N GLN A 309 -5.29 -10.02 -6.09
CA GLN A 309 -6.12 -9.65 -4.94
C GLN A 309 -6.96 -8.39 -5.20
N ALA A 310 -6.50 -7.46 -6.04
CA ALA A 310 -7.29 -6.31 -6.49
C ALA A 310 -8.53 -6.78 -7.24
N TYR A 311 -8.40 -7.78 -8.10
CA TYR A 311 -9.54 -8.39 -8.78
C TYR A 311 -10.55 -8.95 -7.78
N LEU A 312 -10.10 -9.73 -6.78
CA LEU A 312 -10.99 -10.27 -5.75
C LEU A 312 -11.68 -9.16 -4.94
N LEU A 313 -10.94 -8.13 -4.56
CA LEU A 313 -11.47 -6.97 -3.84
C LEU A 313 -12.58 -6.26 -4.63
N TYR A 314 -12.33 -5.99 -5.92
CA TYR A 314 -13.30 -5.33 -6.79
C TYR A 314 -14.50 -6.21 -7.13
N LYS A 315 -14.27 -7.53 -7.22
CA LYS A 315 -15.36 -8.50 -7.36
C LYS A 315 -16.30 -8.48 -6.15
N VAL A 316 -15.75 -8.44 -4.93
CA VAL A 316 -16.55 -8.28 -3.69
C VAL A 316 -17.32 -6.96 -3.72
N ALA A 317 -16.65 -5.84 -4.09
CA ALA A 317 -17.31 -4.54 -4.19
C ALA A 317 -18.48 -4.57 -5.19
N ARG A 318 -18.29 -5.18 -6.37
CA ARG A 318 -19.34 -5.34 -7.38
C ARG A 318 -20.48 -6.25 -6.90
N GLU A 319 -20.17 -7.36 -6.23
CA GLU A 319 -21.18 -8.25 -5.66
C GLU A 319 -21.99 -7.57 -4.55
N PHE A 320 -21.34 -6.77 -3.71
CA PHE A 320 -22.03 -6.01 -2.66
C PHE A 320 -22.88 -4.87 -3.25
N ALA A 321 -22.48 -4.29 -4.37
CA ALA A 321 -23.27 -3.26 -5.07
C ALA A 321 -24.61 -3.80 -5.60
N GLN A 322 -24.74 -5.12 -5.86
CA GLN A 322 -25.98 -5.81 -6.31
C GLN A 322 -26.62 -5.09 -7.51
N LEU A 323 -25.82 -4.79 -8.53
CA LEU A 323 -26.27 -4.06 -9.72
C LEU A 323 -27.08 -4.96 -10.66
N THR A 324 -28.17 -4.42 -11.20
CA THR A 324 -29.13 -5.07 -12.10
C THR A 324 -29.12 -4.52 -13.53
N GLY A 325 -28.40 -3.42 -13.77
CA GLY A 325 -28.38 -2.69 -15.03
C GLY A 325 -29.20 -1.39 -15.02
N GLU A 326 -29.97 -1.13 -13.96
CA GLU A 326 -30.85 0.02 -13.87
C GLU A 326 -30.30 1.12 -12.94
N GLU A 327 -29.25 0.82 -12.19
CA GLU A 327 -28.74 1.72 -11.16
C GLU A 327 -27.85 2.82 -11.73
N ILE A 328 -27.95 4.01 -11.13
CA ILE A 328 -26.96 5.08 -11.21
C ILE A 328 -25.95 4.84 -10.07
N VAL A 329 -24.70 4.61 -10.43
CA VAL A 329 -23.61 4.35 -9.49
C VAL A 329 -22.70 5.56 -9.42
N TYR A 330 -22.37 6.00 -8.21
CA TYR A 330 -21.28 6.96 -8.00
C TYR A 330 -20.08 6.23 -7.42
N ASP A 331 -18.92 6.37 -8.08
CA ASP A 331 -17.62 5.85 -7.64
C ASP A 331 -16.79 7.00 -7.09
N LEU A 332 -16.73 7.10 -5.77
CA LEU A 332 -16.03 8.19 -5.07
C LEU A 332 -14.58 7.75 -4.79
N TYR A 333 -13.63 8.66 -5.03
CA TYR A 333 -12.19 8.38 -5.04
C TYR A 333 -11.83 7.40 -6.17
N THR A 334 -12.39 7.65 -7.36
CA THR A 334 -12.34 6.71 -8.49
C THR A 334 -10.94 6.42 -9.03
N GLY A 335 -9.95 7.28 -8.71
CA GLY A 335 -8.59 7.16 -9.22
C GLY A 335 -8.57 7.13 -10.75
N THR A 336 -7.92 6.13 -11.33
CA THR A 336 -7.87 5.90 -12.79
C THR A 336 -9.13 5.20 -13.34
N GLY A 337 -10.23 5.26 -12.59
CA GLY A 337 -11.53 4.71 -13.01
C GLY A 337 -11.60 3.19 -13.00
N THR A 338 -10.76 2.50 -12.23
CA THR A 338 -10.69 1.04 -12.26
C THR A 338 -12.00 0.40 -11.79
N ILE A 339 -12.53 0.81 -10.62
CA ILE A 339 -13.81 0.27 -10.10
C ILE A 339 -14.96 0.72 -11.00
N ALA A 340 -15.01 2.01 -11.38
CA ALA A 340 -16.05 2.55 -12.25
C ALA A 340 -16.20 1.74 -13.55
N ASN A 341 -15.09 1.50 -14.25
CA ASN A 341 -15.07 0.71 -15.49
C ASN A 341 -15.41 -0.77 -15.23
N PHE A 342 -14.94 -1.33 -14.12
CA PHE A 342 -15.19 -2.73 -13.76
C PHE A 342 -16.67 -3.03 -13.48
N VAL A 343 -17.44 -2.05 -12.98
CA VAL A 343 -18.86 -2.21 -12.69
C VAL A 343 -19.77 -1.72 -13.80
N ALA A 344 -19.25 -0.96 -14.77
CA ALA A 344 -20.04 -0.23 -15.78
C ALA A 344 -21.00 -1.14 -16.58
N HIS A 345 -20.56 -2.36 -16.94
CA HIS A 345 -21.40 -3.32 -17.71
C HIS A 345 -22.65 -3.81 -16.96
N LYS A 346 -22.73 -3.57 -15.64
CA LYS A 346 -23.86 -3.93 -14.77
C LYS A 346 -24.62 -2.73 -14.25
N ALA A 347 -24.31 -1.52 -14.70
CA ALA A 347 -24.93 -0.28 -14.25
C ALA A 347 -25.57 0.45 -15.44
N LYS A 348 -26.64 1.21 -15.18
CA LYS A 348 -27.23 2.12 -16.16
C LYS A 348 -26.26 3.27 -16.49
N LYS A 349 -25.63 3.83 -15.47
CA LYS A 349 -24.67 4.93 -15.55
C LYS A 349 -23.71 4.86 -14.38
N VAL A 350 -22.43 5.15 -14.61
CA VAL A 350 -21.44 5.28 -13.56
C VAL A 350 -20.81 6.68 -13.60
N ILE A 351 -20.71 7.32 -12.45
CA ILE A 351 -20.11 8.64 -12.26
C ILE A 351 -18.92 8.48 -11.34
N GLY A 352 -17.72 8.70 -11.88
CA GLY A 352 -16.48 8.71 -11.11
C GLY A 352 -16.07 10.11 -10.71
N ILE A 353 -15.69 10.31 -9.44
CA ILE A 353 -15.21 11.59 -8.92
C ILE A 353 -13.86 11.36 -8.25
N GLU A 354 -12.87 12.19 -8.62
CA GLU A 354 -11.49 12.12 -8.14
C GLU A 354 -10.92 13.54 -7.99
N TYR A 355 -10.09 13.73 -6.97
CA TYR A 355 -9.44 15.02 -6.72
C TYR A 355 -8.33 15.33 -7.74
N VAL A 356 -7.61 14.30 -8.22
CA VAL A 356 -6.44 14.43 -9.10
C VAL A 356 -6.86 14.47 -10.57
N PRO A 357 -6.70 15.61 -11.29
CA PRO A 357 -7.14 15.75 -12.68
C PRO A 357 -6.49 14.73 -13.63
N GLU A 358 -5.20 14.43 -13.45
CA GLU A 358 -4.46 13.47 -14.29
C GLU A 358 -5.03 12.05 -14.17
N ALA A 359 -5.50 11.67 -12.98
CA ALA A 359 -6.15 10.38 -12.78
C ALA A 359 -7.50 10.31 -13.51
N ILE A 360 -8.23 11.42 -13.58
CA ILE A 360 -9.49 11.53 -14.36
C ILE A 360 -9.21 11.37 -15.86
N GLU A 361 -8.14 11.94 -16.38
CA GLU A 361 -7.77 11.74 -17.79
C GLU A 361 -7.43 10.26 -18.07
N ASP A 362 -6.69 9.61 -17.18
CA ASP A 362 -6.45 8.17 -17.25
C ASP A 362 -7.77 7.36 -17.19
N ALA A 363 -8.72 7.75 -16.34
CA ALA A 363 -10.02 7.09 -16.23
C ALA A 363 -10.83 7.17 -17.53
N LYS A 364 -10.84 8.34 -18.20
CA LYS A 364 -11.48 8.53 -19.51
C LYS A 364 -10.82 7.66 -20.60
N VAL A 365 -9.48 7.64 -20.62
CA VAL A 365 -8.72 6.77 -21.54
C VAL A 365 -9.07 5.30 -21.31
N ASN A 366 -9.17 4.87 -20.04
CA ASN A 366 -9.53 3.50 -19.68
C ASN A 366 -10.95 3.14 -20.14
N SER A 367 -11.92 4.06 -20.08
CA SER A 367 -13.24 3.84 -20.65
C SER A 367 -13.20 3.70 -22.17
N GLN A 368 -12.48 4.57 -22.86
CA GLN A 368 -12.35 4.56 -24.33
C GLN A 368 -11.70 3.26 -24.82
N VAL A 369 -10.59 2.83 -24.20
CA VAL A 369 -9.88 1.58 -24.57
C VAL A 369 -10.79 0.35 -24.46
N ASN A 370 -11.75 0.40 -23.54
CA ASN A 370 -12.69 -0.70 -23.31
C ASN A 370 -14.05 -0.52 -24.01
N GLY A 371 -14.25 0.56 -24.77
CA GLY A 371 -15.51 0.83 -25.44
C GLY A 371 -16.68 1.07 -24.47
N ILE A 372 -16.41 1.59 -23.28
CA ILE A 372 -17.40 1.84 -22.24
C ILE A 372 -17.95 3.26 -22.43
N GLU A 373 -19.26 3.40 -22.67
CA GLU A 373 -19.92 4.66 -23.01
C GLU A 373 -20.79 5.21 -21.88
N ASN A 374 -21.10 4.41 -20.86
CA ASN A 374 -21.99 4.77 -19.75
C ASN A 374 -21.25 5.27 -18.50
N THR A 375 -19.98 5.65 -18.63
CA THR A 375 -19.19 6.28 -17.56
C THR A 375 -18.99 7.78 -17.81
N SER A 376 -18.93 8.56 -16.74
CA SER A 376 -18.58 9.98 -16.78
C SER A 376 -17.67 10.30 -15.61
N PHE A 377 -16.59 11.08 -15.83
CA PHE A 377 -15.58 11.36 -14.82
C PHE A 377 -15.38 12.86 -14.58
N PHE A 378 -15.28 13.25 -13.30
CA PHE A 378 -15.20 14.63 -12.86
C PHE A 378 -14.03 14.83 -11.89
N ALA A 379 -13.18 15.82 -12.19
CA ALA A 379 -12.03 16.18 -11.34
C ALA A 379 -12.42 17.25 -10.34
N GLY A 380 -12.11 17.05 -9.07
CA GLY A 380 -12.25 18.03 -8.00
C GLY A 380 -12.53 17.42 -6.63
N ASP A 381 -12.61 18.29 -5.62
CA ASP A 381 -12.93 17.86 -4.27
C ASP A 381 -14.40 17.40 -4.18
N MET A 382 -14.62 16.20 -3.65
CA MET A 382 -15.94 15.59 -3.57
C MET A 382 -16.96 16.45 -2.84
N LYS A 383 -16.54 17.18 -1.78
CA LYS A 383 -17.42 18.07 -1.04
C LYS A 383 -17.92 19.26 -1.89
N ASP A 384 -17.12 19.69 -2.89
CA ASP A 384 -17.43 20.82 -3.74
C ASP A 384 -18.20 20.38 -5.01
N ILE A 385 -17.96 19.16 -5.50
CA ILE A 385 -18.65 18.60 -6.68
C ILE A 385 -20.03 18.05 -6.31
N LEU A 386 -20.15 17.24 -5.25
CA LEU A 386 -21.38 16.54 -4.88
C LEU A 386 -22.44 17.50 -4.31
N THR A 387 -22.85 18.48 -5.11
CA THR A 387 -23.91 19.44 -4.76
C THR A 387 -25.31 18.94 -5.19
N ASP A 388 -26.35 19.51 -4.64
CA ASP A 388 -27.72 19.22 -5.08
C ASP A 388 -27.91 19.49 -6.59
N GLY A 389 -27.23 20.52 -7.13
CA GLY A 389 -27.22 20.83 -8.57
C GLY A 389 -26.57 19.72 -9.38
N PHE A 390 -25.45 19.23 -8.94
CA PHE A 390 -24.74 18.10 -9.59
C PHE A 390 -25.61 16.83 -9.60
N ILE A 391 -26.22 16.51 -8.46
CA ILE A 391 -27.13 15.36 -8.35
C ILE A 391 -28.37 15.53 -9.24
N ALA A 392 -28.92 16.74 -9.35
CA ALA A 392 -30.08 17.04 -10.23
C ALA A 392 -29.69 16.86 -11.72
N GLU A 393 -28.50 17.27 -12.12
CA GLU A 393 -28.02 17.17 -13.49
C GLU A 393 -27.67 15.72 -13.88
N HIS A 394 -26.95 15.01 -13.00
CA HIS A 394 -26.38 13.69 -13.33
C HIS A 394 -27.23 12.51 -12.88
N GLY A 395 -28.24 12.74 -12.06
CA GLY A 395 -29.13 11.76 -11.46
C GLY A 395 -28.70 11.36 -10.04
N ARG A 396 -29.69 11.08 -9.19
CA ARG A 396 -29.46 10.63 -7.82
C ARG A 396 -28.82 9.24 -7.81
N PRO A 397 -27.74 9.00 -7.06
CA PRO A 397 -27.14 7.67 -6.99
C PRO A 397 -28.08 6.66 -6.30
N ASP A 398 -28.27 5.50 -6.90
CA ASP A 398 -28.86 4.33 -6.25
C ASP A 398 -27.84 3.61 -5.38
N VAL A 399 -26.59 3.60 -5.84
CA VAL A 399 -25.45 2.97 -5.16
C VAL A 399 -24.25 3.91 -5.16
N ILE A 400 -23.59 4.02 -4.02
CA ILE A 400 -22.28 4.66 -3.92
C ILE A 400 -21.24 3.57 -3.62
N ILE A 401 -20.16 3.52 -4.41
CA ILE A 401 -18.95 2.77 -4.11
C ILE A 401 -17.89 3.79 -3.70
N THR A 402 -17.17 3.56 -2.62
CA THR A 402 -16.17 4.49 -2.12
C THR A 402 -14.92 3.74 -1.66
N ASP A 403 -13.74 4.18 -2.12
CA ASP A 403 -12.41 3.64 -1.72
C ASP A 403 -11.50 4.81 -1.30
N PRO A 404 -11.77 5.43 -0.13
CA PRO A 404 -11.05 6.62 0.30
C PRO A 404 -9.62 6.30 0.74
N PRO A 405 -8.74 7.33 0.83
CA PRO A 405 -7.39 7.17 1.36
C PRO A 405 -7.39 6.70 2.82
N ARG A 406 -6.21 6.34 3.35
CA ARG A 406 -6.04 5.82 4.72
C ARG A 406 -6.66 6.68 5.84
N ALA A 407 -6.87 7.96 5.60
CA ALA A 407 -7.53 8.87 6.55
C ALA A 407 -9.05 8.64 6.66
N GLY A 408 -9.64 7.86 5.77
CA GLY A 408 -11.08 7.70 5.63
C GLY A 408 -11.73 8.88 4.89
N MET A 409 -13.06 8.94 4.90
CA MET A 409 -13.81 10.05 4.30
C MET A 409 -13.77 11.30 5.19
N HIS A 410 -13.80 12.47 4.53
CA HIS A 410 -14.03 13.73 5.25
C HIS A 410 -15.48 13.79 5.74
N PRO A 411 -15.77 14.35 6.94
CA PRO A 411 -17.13 14.46 7.44
C PRO A 411 -18.12 15.15 6.48
N ASP A 412 -17.67 16.15 5.71
CA ASP A 412 -18.50 16.82 4.72
C ASP A 412 -18.92 15.87 3.59
N VAL A 413 -18.03 14.97 3.14
CA VAL A 413 -18.36 13.94 2.14
C VAL A 413 -19.42 12.99 2.69
N ILE A 414 -19.28 12.55 3.95
CA ILE A 414 -20.29 11.73 4.62
C ILE A 414 -21.64 12.47 4.68
N SER A 415 -21.64 13.76 5.01
CA SER A 415 -22.84 14.57 5.06
C SER A 415 -23.55 14.65 3.70
N VAL A 416 -22.79 14.75 2.60
CA VAL A 416 -23.36 14.74 1.25
C VAL A 416 -23.93 13.38 0.88
N ILE A 417 -23.24 12.29 1.22
CA ILE A 417 -23.73 10.91 1.03
C ILE A 417 -25.07 10.74 1.77
N MET A 418 -25.16 11.22 3.01
CA MET A 418 -26.38 11.16 3.81
C MET A 418 -27.55 11.94 3.15
N LYS A 419 -27.28 13.10 2.54
CA LYS A 419 -28.28 13.87 1.79
C LYS A 419 -28.69 13.19 0.48
N ALA A 420 -27.73 12.63 -0.23
CA ALA A 420 -27.97 11.89 -1.48
C ALA A 420 -28.83 10.64 -1.25
N ARG A 421 -28.78 10.05 -0.04
CA ARG A 421 -29.56 8.87 0.39
C ARG A 421 -29.56 7.72 -0.64
N PRO A 422 -28.38 7.21 -1.08
CA PRO A 422 -28.35 6.02 -1.92
C PRO A 422 -28.99 4.84 -1.18
N LYS A 423 -29.54 3.89 -1.92
CA LYS A 423 -30.09 2.65 -1.34
C LYS A 423 -29.01 1.81 -0.68
N ARG A 424 -27.80 1.83 -1.27
CA ARG A 424 -26.64 1.05 -0.81
C ARG A 424 -25.36 1.88 -0.88
N ILE A 425 -24.46 1.64 0.07
CA ILE A 425 -23.09 2.14 0.05
C ILE A 425 -22.16 0.93 0.17
N VAL A 426 -21.22 0.79 -0.76
CA VAL A 426 -20.13 -0.19 -0.71
C VAL A 426 -18.87 0.56 -0.31
N TYR A 427 -18.41 0.33 0.92
CA TYR A 427 -17.25 1.00 1.47
C TYR A 427 -16.03 0.08 1.47
N VAL A 428 -15.11 0.29 0.54
CA VAL A 428 -13.78 -0.36 0.49
C VAL A 428 -12.80 0.46 1.32
N SER A 429 -11.97 -0.16 2.13
CA SER A 429 -11.00 0.56 2.98
C SER A 429 -9.76 -0.23 3.29
N CYS A 430 -8.59 0.40 3.13
CA CYS A 430 -7.30 -0.12 3.58
C CYS A 430 -7.01 0.15 5.07
N ASN A 431 -7.93 0.79 5.80
CA ASN A 431 -7.78 1.11 7.22
C ASN A 431 -9.09 0.91 7.98
N PRO A 432 -9.30 -0.27 8.56
CA PRO A 432 -10.53 -0.57 9.30
C PRO A 432 -10.81 0.38 10.49
N SER A 433 -9.80 1.08 11.04
CA SER A 433 -10.02 2.03 12.14
C SER A 433 -10.74 3.30 11.67
N THR A 434 -10.34 3.85 10.52
CA THR A 434 -11.00 5.02 9.94
C THR A 434 -12.33 4.66 9.33
N GLN A 435 -12.43 3.46 8.71
CA GLN A 435 -13.71 2.93 8.26
C GLN A 435 -14.71 2.81 9.43
N ALA A 436 -14.28 2.28 10.58
CA ALA A 436 -15.12 2.16 11.78
C ALA A 436 -15.64 3.53 12.27
N ARG A 437 -14.80 4.56 12.26
CA ARG A 437 -15.22 5.95 12.58
C ARG A 437 -16.29 6.45 11.61
N ASP A 438 -16.08 6.21 10.32
CA ASP A 438 -17.01 6.68 9.29
C ASP A 438 -18.34 5.89 9.35
N LEU A 439 -18.28 4.59 9.63
CA LEU A 439 -19.50 3.78 9.88
C LEU A 439 -20.31 4.30 11.04
N GLN A 440 -19.67 4.77 12.12
CA GLN A 440 -20.39 5.38 13.25
C GLN A 440 -21.17 6.63 12.83
N LEU A 441 -20.63 7.42 11.90
CA LEU A 441 -21.34 8.60 11.37
C LEU A 441 -22.50 8.20 10.43
N LEU A 442 -22.30 7.16 9.63
CA LEU A 442 -23.31 6.65 8.69
C LEU A 442 -24.43 5.89 9.41
N ASP A 443 -24.20 5.37 10.61
CA ASP A 443 -25.17 4.56 11.36
C ASP A 443 -26.48 5.29 11.67
N ALA A 444 -26.52 6.62 11.60
CA ALA A 444 -27.75 7.39 11.75
C ALA A 444 -28.84 6.97 10.74
N GLU A 445 -28.46 6.65 9.50
CA GLU A 445 -29.41 6.29 8.43
C GLU A 445 -29.11 4.93 7.76
N TYR A 446 -27.94 4.36 7.96
CA TYR A 446 -27.52 3.12 7.31
C TYR A 446 -27.19 2.04 8.33
N LYS A 447 -27.37 0.78 7.95
CA LYS A 447 -26.92 -0.39 8.71
C LYS A 447 -25.89 -1.18 7.90
N ALA A 448 -24.88 -1.69 8.56
CA ALA A 448 -23.94 -2.65 7.96
C ALA A 448 -24.64 -4.01 7.82
N VAL A 449 -24.65 -4.57 6.61
CA VAL A 449 -25.33 -5.85 6.31
C VAL A 449 -24.38 -6.94 5.85
N LYS A 450 -23.17 -6.58 5.35
CA LYS A 450 -22.10 -7.52 5.02
C LYS A 450 -20.76 -6.90 5.33
N VAL A 451 -19.81 -7.74 5.78
CA VAL A 451 -18.41 -7.35 6.03
C VAL A 451 -17.51 -8.44 5.46
N GLN A 452 -16.61 -8.06 4.56
CA GLN A 452 -15.65 -8.98 3.93
C GLN A 452 -14.22 -8.42 4.03
N PRO A 453 -13.40 -8.96 4.93
CA PRO A 453 -11.98 -8.68 4.94
C PRO A 453 -11.26 -9.37 3.76
N VAL A 454 -10.24 -8.71 3.21
CA VAL A 454 -9.42 -9.23 2.10
C VAL A 454 -7.95 -9.00 2.40
N ASP A 455 -7.12 -10.02 2.27
CA ASP A 455 -5.68 -9.86 2.39
C ASP A 455 -5.03 -9.48 1.06
N MET A 456 -4.76 -8.20 0.88
CA MET A 456 -4.04 -7.69 -0.29
C MET A 456 -2.52 -7.87 -0.19
N PHE A 457 -1.97 -7.96 1.02
CA PHE A 457 -0.53 -7.85 1.26
C PHE A 457 -0.03 -8.88 2.27
N PRO A 458 0.17 -10.15 1.86
CA PRO A 458 0.80 -11.18 2.68
C PRO A 458 2.11 -10.70 3.32
N HIS A 459 2.42 -11.22 4.50
CA HIS A 459 3.59 -10.86 5.32
C HIS A 459 3.62 -9.42 5.86
N THR A 460 2.53 -8.67 5.69
CA THR A 460 2.33 -7.33 6.25
C THR A 460 1.07 -7.29 7.13
N PRO A 461 0.92 -6.33 8.05
CA PRO A 461 -0.29 -6.19 8.86
C PRO A 461 -1.45 -5.49 8.12
N HIS A 462 -1.23 -5.07 6.88
CA HIS A 462 -2.26 -4.38 6.11
C HIS A 462 -3.37 -5.34 5.72
N VAL A 463 -4.60 -4.87 5.83
CA VAL A 463 -5.82 -5.59 5.44
C VAL A 463 -6.77 -4.62 4.78
N GLU A 464 -7.38 -5.04 3.69
CA GLU A 464 -8.52 -4.36 3.09
C GLU A 464 -9.81 -4.92 3.67
N ASN A 465 -10.83 -4.08 3.73
CA ASN A 465 -12.15 -4.51 4.20
C ASN A 465 -13.25 -3.86 3.38
N VAL A 466 -14.20 -4.64 2.94
CA VAL A 466 -15.39 -4.16 2.21
C VAL A 466 -16.60 -4.29 3.11
N VAL A 467 -17.35 -3.19 3.29
CA VAL A 467 -18.60 -3.17 4.05
C VAL A 467 -19.74 -2.76 3.11
N LEU A 468 -20.79 -3.56 3.08
CA LEU A 468 -22.05 -3.18 2.48
C LEU A 468 -22.93 -2.52 3.55
N LEU A 469 -23.38 -1.31 3.26
CA LEU A 469 -24.35 -0.56 4.05
C LEU A 469 -25.65 -0.45 3.26
N GLU A 470 -26.76 -0.68 3.92
CA GLU A 470 -28.10 -0.46 3.36
C GLU A 470 -28.83 0.64 4.14
N LEU A 471 -29.59 1.45 3.41
CA LEU A 471 -30.43 2.49 3.99
C LEU A 471 -31.45 1.85 4.95
N LYS A 472 -31.51 2.32 6.17
CA LYS A 472 -32.50 1.88 7.16
C LYS A 472 -33.91 2.24 6.65
N ASN A 473 -34.77 1.25 6.53
CA ASN A 473 -36.20 1.54 6.33
C ASN A 473 -36.69 2.24 7.59
N ASN A 474 -37.00 3.52 7.49
CA ASN A 474 -37.82 4.13 8.51
C ASN A 474 -39.21 3.49 8.38
N GLU A 475 -39.45 2.39 9.11
CA GLU A 475 -40.79 2.05 9.48
C GLU A 475 -41.30 3.25 10.25
N LEU A 476 -41.97 4.16 9.56
CA LEU A 476 -42.84 5.12 10.18
C LEU A 476 -43.89 4.28 10.95
N ASN A 477 -43.68 4.17 12.27
CA ASN A 477 -44.73 3.70 13.17
C ASN A 477 -45.95 4.55 12.88
N ASN A 478 -46.91 3.95 12.16
CA ASN A 478 -48.28 4.42 12.11
C ASN A 478 -48.95 4.20 13.48
#